data_00bfa1a6aabebe1977c64617023630b1
#
_entry.id   00bfa1a6aabebe1977c64617023630b1
#
_cell.length_a   1.000
_cell.length_b   1.000
_cell.length_c   1.000
_cell.angle_alpha   90.00
_cell.angle_beta   90.00
_cell.angle_gamma   90.00
#
_symmetry.space_group_name_H-M   'P 1'
#
loop_
_entity.id
_entity.type
_entity.pdbx_description
1 polymer ?
#
loop_
_entity_poly.entity_id
_entity_poly.type
_entity_poly.pdbx_seq_one_letter_code
_entity_poly.pdbx_strand_id
1 'polypeptide(L)'
;MNDILINQSMVKDLIKYKKGELCGLIFMNKWILHQYGKGSKANNLGHYFEFLCTGALAKGETKHPEPERTKNGELSSAFLVAKKQSEYFEVLRAKYGFSIASAGEKVIADGQWVGTLDIKAKWNSVFDKFNHLRSVNNPDNLVIIDLKYSGLLEDKWSEFGWNYETLPKKEGTMIQAKHYKFLFWKEYGFNPPFFFFVFDSKEIGKAKMIYIDIDEYELKQYEQFLLNAKSYLIKQLDKGFEPIPNYEACTSCAYNSLCMFKTDVPPIITIKPN
;
A
#
# COMPACT_ATOMS: atom_id res chain seq x y z
N MET A 1 7.35 -3.00 25.73
CA MET A 1 6.65 -3.39 24.48
C MET A 1 5.84 -2.25 23.83
N ASN A 2 6.12 -0.98 24.17
CA ASN A 2 5.31 0.16 23.72
C ASN A 2 5.72 0.81 22.38
N ASP A 3 6.74 0.28 21.70
CA ASP A 3 7.38 1.00 20.59
C ASP A 3 7.13 0.40 19.19
N ILE A 4 6.19 -0.55 19.07
CA ILE A 4 5.87 -1.12 17.75
C ILE A 4 4.93 -0.17 17.01
N LEU A 5 5.47 0.49 15.99
CA LEU A 5 4.67 1.29 15.07
C LEU A 5 3.95 0.39 14.05
N ILE A 6 2.63 0.43 14.09
CA ILE A 6 1.76 -0.41 13.26
C ILE A 6 1.35 0.35 12.00
N ASN A 7 1.70 -0.18 10.83
CA ASN A 7 1.29 0.36 9.53
C ASN A 7 0.27 -0.55 8.83
N GLN A 8 -0.34 -0.04 7.78
CA GLN A 8 -1.38 -0.75 7.02
C GLN A 8 -0.91 -2.12 6.47
N SER A 9 0.36 -2.23 6.06
CA SER A 9 0.89 -3.50 5.53
C SER A 9 1.09 -4.54 6.64
N MET A 10 1.47 -4.12 7.85
CA MET A 10 1.51 -5.01 9.02
C MET A 10 0.10 -5.50 9.38
N VAL A 11 -0.89 -4.61 9.37
CA VAL A 11 -2.31 -4.97 9.62
C VAL A 11 -2.79 -5.99 8.59
N LYS A 12 -2.50 -5.75 7.31
CA LYS A 12 -2.80 -6.68 6.22
C LYS A 12 -2.21 -8.08 6.47
N ASP A 13 -0.91 -8.13 6.79
CA ASP A 13 -0.22 -9.39 7.03
C ASP A 13 -0.74 -10.09 8.30
N LEU A 14 -1.12 -9.33 9.33
CA LEU A 14 -1.73 -9.86 10.55
C LEU A 14 -3.10 -10.52 10.29
N ILE A 15 -3.91 -9.90 9.40
CA ILE A 15 -5.18 -10.49 8.97
C ILE A 15 -4.94 -11.78 8.20
N LYS A 16 -3.99 -11.79 7.27
CA LYS A 16 -3.61 -13.00 6.52
C LYS A 16 -3.13 -14.10 7.45
N TYR A 17 -2.33 -13.77 8.46
CA TYR A 17 -1.91 -14.73 9.47
C TYR A 17 -3.11 -15.29 10.25
N LYS A 18 -4.02 -14.42 10.71
CA LYS A 18 -5.25 -14.84 11.42
C LYS A 18 -6.14 -15.77 10.59
N LYS A 19 -6.16 -15.60 9.26
CA LYS A 19 -6.89 -16.47 8.31
C LYS A 19 -6.13 -17.76 7.95
N GLY A 20 -4.89 -17.94 8.40
CA GLY A 20 -4.03 -19.05 8.00
C GLY A 20 -3.41 -18.91 6.61
N GLU A 21 -3.50 -17.73 6.00
CA GLU A 21 -2.97 -17.42 4.67
C GLU A 21 -1.51 -16.95 4.68
N LEU A 22 -0.97 -16.62 5.85
CA LEU A 22 0.41 -16.18 6.03
C LEU A 22 1.05 -16.96 7.17
N CYS A 23 2.23 -17.52 6.92
CA CYS A 23 3.01 -18.23 7.94
C CYS A 23 3.48 -17.26 9.04
N GLY A 24 3.34 -17.65 10.31
CA GLY A 24 3.75 -16.84 11.47
C GLY A 24 5.23 -16.49 11.48
N LEU A 25 6.12 -17.36 10.96
CA LEU A 25 7.55 -17.05 10.83
C LEU A 25 7.81 -15.95 9.80
N ILE A 26 7.05 -15.89 8.72
CA ILE A 26 7.16 -14.78 7.75
C ILE A 26 6.75 -13.48 8.43
N PHE A 27 5.66 -13.49 9.19
CA PHE A 27 5.23 -12.32 9.94
C PHE A 27 6.31 -11.85 10.94
N MET A 28 6.85 -12.76 11.75
CA MET A 28 7.89 -12.46 12.73
C MET A 28 9.15 -11.89 12.08
N ASN A 29 9.69 -12.56 11.06
CA ASN A 29 10.89 -12.10 10.38
C ASN A 29 10.70 -10.70 9.79
N LYS A 30 9.58 -10.47 9.11
CA LYS A 30 9.31 -9.21 8.42
C LYS A 30 9.06 -8.05 9.38
N TRP A 31 8.21 -8.25 10.39
CA TRP A 31 7.66 -7.15 11.17
C TRP A 31 8.30 -6.97 12.55
N ILE A 32 8.83 -8.01 13.13
CA ILE A 32 9.42 -7.99 14.48
C ILE A 32 10.95 -7.99 14.40
N LEU A 33 11.52 -8.86 13.55
CA LEU A 33 12.98 -8.98 13.39
C LEU A 33 13.52 -8.08 12.28
N HIS A 34 12.66 -7.38 11.53
CA HIS A 34 13.02 -6.49 10.42
C HIS A 34 13.89 -7.13 9.33
N GLN A 35 13.71 -8.44 9.13
CA GLN A 35 14.40 -9.20 8.09
C GLN A 35 13.51 -9.21 6.84
N TYR A 36 13.79 -8.32 5.91
CA TYR A 36 13.01 -8.22 4.68
C TYR A 36 13.56 -9.15 3.61
N GLY A 37 12.67 -9.82 2.88
CA GLY A 37 13.02 -10.56 1.68
C GLY A 37 13.44 -9.60 0.54
N LYS A 38 14.08 -10.15 -0.50
CA LYS A 38 14.44 -9.36 -1.71
C LYS A 38 13.17 -8.82 -2.37
N GLY A 39 13.20 -7.54 -2.74
CA GLY A 39 12.14 -6.89 -3.52
C GLY A 39 11.96 -7.54 -4.90
N SER A 40 10.76 -7.48 -5.47
CA SER A 40 10.50 -7.93 -6.84
C SER A 40 10.87 -6.85 -7.87
N LYS A 41 11.12 -7.27 -9.13
CA LYS A 41 11.33 -6.31 -10.24
C LYS A 41 10.14 -5.37 -10.43
N ALA A 42 8.91 -5.84 -10.20
CA ALA A 42 7.70 -5.03 -10.30
C ALA A 42 7.69 -3.92 -9.23
N ASN A 43 8.14 -4.22 -8.00
CA ASN A 43 8.26 -3.21 -6.96
C ASN A 43 9.29 -2.13 -7.34
N ASN A 44 10.45 -2.52 -7.90
CA ASN A 44 11.46 -1.56 -8.33
C ASN A 44 10.93 -0.61 -9.41
N LEU A 45 10.15 -1.11 -10.35
CA LEU A 45 9.55 -0.29 -11.40
C LEU A 45 8.50 0.67 -10.84
N GLY A 46 7.68 0.21 -9.88
CA GLY A 46 6.70 1.06 -9.16
C GLY A 46 7.40 2.16 -8.37
N HIS A 47 8.43 1.83 -7.59
CA HIS A 47 9.23 2.80 -6.83
C HIS A 47 9.94 3.82 -7.75
N TYR A 48 10.44 3.36 -8.91
CA TYR A 48 11.04 4.27 -9.88
C TYR A 48 10.02 5.27 -10.44
N PHE A 49 8.82 4.80 -10.81
CA PHE A 49 7.74 5.66 -11.27
C PHE A 49 7.33 6.68 -10.19
N GLU A 50 7.08 6.21 -8.96
CA GLU A 50 6.72 7.04 -7.82
C GLU A 50 7.80 8.12 -7.56
N PHE A 51 9.08 7.71 -7.54
CA PHE A 51 10.20 8.65 -7.40
C PHE A 51 10.22 9.71 -8.50
N LEU A 52 9.98 9.35 -9.75
CA LEU A 52 9.94 10.32 -10.85
C LEU A 52 8.77 11.31 -10.72
N CYS A 53 7.62 10.89 -10.17
CA CYS A 53 6.46 11.75 -9.94
C CYS A 53 6.63 12.68 -8.73
N THR A 54 7.33 12.23 -7.70
CA THR A 54 7.32 12.87 -6.39
C THR A 54 8.66 13.44 -5.94
N GLY A 55 9.75 12.89 -6.45
CA GLY A 55 11.11 13.12 -5.94
C GLY A 55 11.39 12.44 -4.58
N ALA A 56 10.40 11.76 -3.98
CA ALA A 56 10.53 11.10 -2.69
C ALA A 56 11.09 9.67 -2.85
N LEU A 57 11.93 9.26 -1.91
CA LEU A 57 12.40 7.88 -1.85
C LEU A 57 11.33 6.97 -1.23
N ALA A 58 11.23 5.75 -1.73
CA ALA A 58 10.38 4.74 -1.13
C ALA A 58 10.81 4.47 0.33
N LYS A 59 9.85 4.03 1.15
CA LYS A 59 10.09 3.80 2.57
C LYS A 59 11.26 2.84 2.81
N GLY A 60 12.25 3.31 3.56
CA GLY A 60 13.46 2.54 3.91
C GLY A 60 14.56 2.57 2.86
N GLU A 61 14.34 3.20 1.72
CA GLU A 61 15.37 3.41 0.71
C GLU A 61 16.26 4.59 1.08
N THR A 62 17.56 4.44 0.85
CA THR A 62 18.56 5.50 1.07
C THR A 62 19.15 6.00 -0.24
N LYS A 63 18.81 5.37 -1.35
CA LYS A 63 19.31 5.69 -2.70
C LYS A 63 18.13 5.79 -3.66
N HIS A 64 18.33 6.58 -4.70
CA HIS A 64 17.38 6.64 -5.82
C HIS A 64 17.24 5.26 -6.46
N PRO A 65 16.02 4.86 -6.85
CA PRO A 65 15.83 3.61 -7.56
C PRO A 65 16.58 3.66 -8.90
N GLU A 66 17.48 2.71 -9.11
CA GLU A 66 18.25 2.62 -10.34
C GLU A 66 17.42 1.96 -11.44
N PRO A 67 17.27 2.63 -12.60
CA PRO A 67 16.54 2.05 -13.70
C PRO A 67 17.36 0.95 -14.39
N GLU A 68 16.65 -0.12 -14.80
CA GLU A 68 17.26 -1.16 -15.63
C GLU A 68 17.64 -0.59 -17.01
N ARG A 69 18.86 -0.91 -17.47
CA ARG A 69 19.39 -0.45 -18.76
C ARG A 69 19.66 -1.63 -19.70
N THR A 70 19.57 -1.33 -20.99
CA THR A 70 19.99 -2.26 -22.05
C THR A 70 21.51 -2.36 -22.10
N LYS A 71 22.03 -3.32 -22.90
CA LYS A 71 23.50 -3.44 -23.14
C LYS A 71 24.13 -2.16 -23.72
N ASN A 72 23.33 -1.35 -24.41
CA ASN A 72 23.78 -0.08 -25.01
C ASN A 72 23.67 1.12 -24.04
N GLY A 73 23.31 0.90 -22.76
CA GLY A 73 23.21 1.94 -21.76
C GLY A 73 21.88 2.72 -21.76
N GLU A 74 20.96 2.43 -22.69
CA GLU A 74 19.62 3.05 -22.74
C GLU A 74 18.71 2.46 -21.68
N LEU A 75 17.67 3.19 -21.29
CA LEU A 75 16.61 2.66 -20.42
C LEU A 75 15.96 1.43 -21.07
N SER A 76 15.69 0.40 -20.28
CA SER A 76 14.85 -0.71 -20.76
C SER A 76 13.44 -0.19 -21.07
N SER A 77 12.71 -0.88 -21.95
CA SER A 77 11.39 -0.44 -22.41
C SER A 77 10.41 -0.16 -21.28
N ALA A 78 10.41 -0.98 -20.23
CA ALA A 78 9.54 -0.79 -19.07
C ALA A 78 9.87 0.51 -18.30
N PHE A 79 11.16 0.80 -18.11
CA PHE A 79 11.59 2.02 -17.43
C PHE A 79 11.42 3.26 -18.28
N LEU A 80 11.50 3.13 -19.62
CA LEU A 80 11.16 4.21 -20.53
C LEU A 80 9.66 4.56 -20.47
N VAL A 81 8.78 3.56 -20.42
CA VAL A 81 7.34 3.79 -20.25
C VAL A 81 7.07 4.45 -18.90
N ALA A 82 7.68 4.01 -17.80
CA ALA A 82 7.53 4.63 -16.49
C ALA A 82 7.95 6.11 -16.50
N LYS A 83 9.06 6.45 -17.16
CA LYS A 83 9.49 7.83 -17.34
C LYS A 83 8.45 8.67 -18.11
N LYS A 84 7.94 8.14 -19.20
CA LYS A 84 6.92 8.85 -20.00
C LYS A 84 5.59 8.99 -19.25
N GLN A 85 5.21 8.03 -18.42
CA GLN A 85 4.04 8.14 -17.56
C GLN A 85 4.23 9.17 -16.44
N SER A 86 5.45 9.36 -15.92
CA SER A 86 5.70 10.44 -14.95
C SER A 86 5.60 11.83 -15.62
N GLU A 87 6.00 11.96 -16.89
CA GLU A 87 5.76 13.18 -17.68
C GLU A 87 4.24 13.42 -17.85
N TYR A 88 3.47 12.36 -18.07
CA TYR A 88 2.01 12.46 -18.14
C TYR A 88 1.36 12.80 -16.79
N PHE A 89 1.91 12.34 -15.66
CA PHE A 89 1.49 12.79 -14.34
C PHE A 89 1.60 14.32 -14.19
N GLU A 90 2.68 14.93 -14.68
CA GLU A 90 2.85 16.39 -14.67
C GLU A 90 1.79 17.10 -15.55
N VAL A 91 1.44 16.51 -16.70
CA VAL A 91 0.32 17.01 -17.54
C VAL A 91 -1.00 16.98 -16.77
N LEU A 92 -1.29 15.88 -16.08
CA LEU A 92 -2.51 15.78 -15.26
C LEU A 92 -2.48 16.75 -14.08
N ARG A 93 -1.35 16.91 -13.42
CA ARG A 93 -1.17 17.87 -12.33
C ARG A 93 -1.49 19.29 -12.77
N ALA A 94 -0.95 19.72 -13.91
CA ALA A 94 -1.25 21.03 -14.48
C ALA A 94 -2.72 21.16 -14.91
N LYS A 95 -3.26 20.14 -15.58
CA LYS A 95 -4.66 20.14 -16.07
C LYS A 95 -5.68 20.25 -14.95
N TYR A 96 -5.47 19.54 -13.84
CA TYR A 96 -6.39 19.53 -12.71
C TYR A 96 -6.06 20.60 -11.65
N GLY A 97 -4.94 21.31 -11.81
CA GLY A 97 -4.56 22.45 -10.98
C GLY A 97 -4.26 22.07 -9.53
N PHE A 98 -3.65 20.91 -9.28
CA PHE A 98 -3.18 20.57 -7.95
C PHE A 98 -1.66 20.76 -7.82
N SER A 99 -1.22 21.05 -6.60
CA SER A 99 0.20 21.15 -6.25
C SER A 99 0.56 20.16 -5.15
N ILE A 100 1.75 19.59 -5.23
CA ILE A 100 2.29 18.71 -4.20
C ILE A 100 2.71 19.58 -3.02
N ALA A 101 2.08 19.38 -1.87
CA ALA A 101 2.45 20.03 -0.62
C ALA A 101 3.58 19.27 0.08
N SER A 102 3.52 17.94 0.07
CA SER A 102 4.60 17.05 0.50
C SER A 102 4.49 15.69 -0.19
N ALA A 103 5.60 14.97 -0.29
CA ALA A 103 5.66 13.61 -0.80
C ALA A 103 6.52 12.73 0.10
N GLY A 104 6.19 11.45 0.20
CA GLY A 104 6.88 10.52 1.08
C GLY A 104 6.78 10.88 2.57
N GLU A 105 5.77 11.65 2.95
CA GLU A 105 5.60 12.14 4.31
C GLU A 105 5.19 11.02 5.26
N LYS A 106 6.01 10.81 6.30
CA LYS A 106 5.68 9.87 7.38
C LYS A 106 4.73 10.55 8.37
N VAL A 107 3.53 9.99 8.52
CA VAL A 107 2.54 10.41 9.50
C VAL A 107 2.47 9.39 10.62
N ILE A 108 2.48 9.86 11.87
CA ILE A 108 2.33 9.02 13.06
C ILE A 108 1.15 9.54 13.87
N ALA A 109 0.16 8.71 14.10
CA ALA A 109 -1.00 9.02 14.90
C ALA A 109 -0.98 8.27 16.24
N ASP A 110 -1.36 8.95 17.33
CA ASP A 110 -1.43 8.43 18.70
C ASP A 110 -0.13 7.71 19.16
N GLY A 111 1.04 8.04 18.56
CA GLY A 111 2.33 7.43 18.86
C GLY A 111 2.44 5.94 18.50
N GLN A 112 1.47 5.35 17.79
CA GLN A 112 1.40 3.91 17.54
C GLN A 112 1.04 3.53 16.11
N TRP A 113 0.32 4.39 15.39
CA TRP A 113 -0.11 4.13 14.02
C TRP A 113 0.76 4.92 13.06
N VAL A 114 1.25 4.29 12.01
CA VAL A 114 2.17 4.96 11.08
C VAL A 114 1.84 4.64 9.63
N GLY A 115 2.00 5.62 8.77
CA GLY A 115 1.96 5.47 7.32
C GLY A 115 2.93 6.42 6.65
N THR A 116 3.23 6.16 5.39
CA THR A 116 3.97 7.07 4.52
C THR A 116 3.05 7.41 3.36
N LEU A 117 2.70 8.67 3.24
CA LEU A 117 1.82 9.17 2.17
C LEU A 117 2.66 9.34 0.92
N ASP A 118 2.20 8.81 -0.22
CA ASP A 118 2.89 9.06 -1.49
C ASP A 118 2.86 10.56 -1.79
N ILE A 119 1.67 11.16 -1.76
CA ILE A 119 1.48 12.60 -1.99
C ILE A 119 0.42 13.17 -1.04
N LYS A 120 0.75 14.27 -0.39
CA LYS A 120 -0.19 15.24 0.17
C LYS A 120 -0.26 16.43 -0.79
N ALA A 121 -1.42 16.69 -1.37
CA ALA A 121 -1.59 17.74 -2.38
C ALA A 121 -2.58 18.83 -1.92
N LYS A 122 -2.38 20.05 -2.41
CA LYS A 122 -3.37 21.13 -2.39
C LYS A 122 -4.15 21.09 -3.71
N TRP A 123 -5.48 20.89 -3.62
CA TRP A 123 -6.30 20.71 -4.82
C TRP A 123 -7.65 21.41 -4.72
N ASN A 124 -7.68 22.70 -5.01
CA ASN A 124 -8.86 23.53 -4.86
C ASN A 124 -10.06 23.07 -5.72
N SER A 125 -9.83 22.74 -6.99
CA SER A 125 -10.91 22.40 -7.92
C SER A 125 -11.62 21.08 -7.59
N VAL A 126 -11.02 20.19 -6.83
CA VAL A 126 -11.69 18.95 -6.38
C VAL A 126 -12.83 19.26 -5.43
N PHE A 127 -12.69 20.30 -4.60
CA PHE A 127 -13.72 20.71 -3.66
C PHE A 127 -14.90 21.44 -4.30
N ASP A 128 -14.76 21.89 -5.55
CA ASP A 128 -15.89 22.40 -6.33
C ASP A 128 -16.79 21.25 -6.76
N LYS A 129 -16.22 20.10 -7.06
CA LYS A 129 -16.95 18.86 -7.38
C LYS A 129 -17.48 18.12 -6.14
N PHE A 130 -16.72 18.13 -5.06
CA PHE A 130 -17.01 17.43 -3.79
C PHE A 130 -17.17 18.45 -2.67
N ASN A 131 -18.07 19.42 -2.84
CA ASN A 131 -18.25 20.54 -1.88
C ASN A 131 -18.57 20.08 -0.45
N HIS A 132 -19.25 18.93 -0.30
CA HIS A 132 -19.55 18.32 1.00
C HIS A 132 -18.29 17.89 1.78
N LEU A 133 -17.12 17.80 1.12
CA LEU A 133 -15.85 17.47 1.75
C LEU A 133 -15.07 18.69 2.26
N ARG A 134 -15.57 19.91 2.00
CA ARG A 134 -14.97 21.12 2.55
C ARG A 134 -15.08 21.11 4.08
N SER A 135 -13.98 21.39 4.72
CA SER A 135 -13.91 21.51 6.18
C SER A 135 -13.19 22.78 6.56
N VAL A 136 -13.68 23.45 7.61
CA VAL A 136 -13.00 24.60 8.20
C VAL A 136 -11.62 24.23 8.75
N ASN A 137 -11.42 22.98 9.08
CA ASN A 137 -10.14 22.44 9.54
C ASN A 137 -9.19 22.09 8.39
N ASN A 138 -9.63 22.22 7.14
CA ASN A 138 -8.84 22.01 5.93
C ASN A 138 -8.78 23.29 5.07
N PRO A 139 -8.23 24.39 5.56
CA PRO A 139 -8.21 25.66 4.82
C PRO A 139 -7.37 25.60 3.56
N ASP A 140 -6.38 24.70 3.50
CA ASP A 140 -5.48 24.52 2.37
C ASP A 140 -6.05 23.57 1.30
N ASN A 141 -7.27 23.04 1.47
CA ASN A 141 -7.87 22.06 0.55
C ASN A 141 -6.94 20.86 0.28
N LEU A 142 -6.39 20.30 1.36
CA LEU A 142 -5.49 19.16 1.28
C LEU A 142 -6.24 17.89 0.90
N VAL A 143 -5.61 17.08 0.07
CA VAL A 143 -6.06 15.75 -0.35
C VAL A 143 -4.91 14.76 -0.24
N ILE A 144 -5.22 13.46 -0.12
CA ILE A 144 -4.25 12.39 -0.19
C ILE A 144 -4.34 11.74 -1.57
N ILE A 145 -3.21 11.57 -2.23
CA ILE A 145 -3.10 10.85 -3.50
C ILE A 145 -2.11 9.71 -3.30
N ASP A 146 -2.55 8.49 -3.61
CA ASP A 146 -1.75 7.28 -3.59
C ASP A 146 -1.50 6.85 -5.04
N LEU A 147 -0.23 6.74 -5.42
CA LEU A 147 0.17 6.42 -6.77
C LEU A 147 0.20 4.91 -6.99
N LYS A 148 -0.36 4.46 -8.10
CA LYS A 148 -0.32 3.07 -8.55
C LYS A 148 0.19 2.99 -9.97
N TYR A 149 1.17 2.11 -10.19
CA TYR A 149 1.71 1.81 -11.51
C TYR A 149 1.36 0.35 -11.85
N SER A 150 0.43 0.13 -12.78
CA SER A 150 -0.23 -1.17 -13.00
C SER A 150 -0.28 -1.55 -14.46
N GLY A 151 -0.08 -2.83 -14.77
CA GLY A 151 -0.27 -3.37 -16.12
C GLY A 151 -1.74 -3.55 -16.53
N LEU A 152 -2.69 -3.20 -15.66
CA LEU A 152 -4.12 -3.30 -15.91
C LEU A 152 -4.82 -2.10 -15.29
N LEU A 153 -5.52 -1.32 -16.11
CA LEU A 153 -6.37 -0.21 -15.65
C LEU A 153 -7.81 -0.64 -15.31
N GLU A 154 -8.14 -1.90 -15.47
CA GLU A 154 -9.41 -2.44 -15.02
C GLU A 154 -9.54 -2.27 -13.51
N ASP A 155 -10.77 -2.13 -13.04
CA ASP A 155 -11.04 -2.03 -11.61
C ASP A 155 -10.68 -3.34 -10.92
N LYS A 156 -9.55 -3.34 -10.26
CA LYS A 156 -9.02 -4.46 -9.48
C LYS A 156 -9.01 -4.07 -8.01
N TRP A 157 -9.74 -4.80 -7.20
CA TRP A 157 -9.90 -4.49 -5.80
C TRP A 157 -9.64 -5.71 -4.92
N SER A 158 -9.07 -5.48 -3.77
CA SER A 158 -9.02 -6.44 -2.67
C SER A 158 -9.60 -5.78 -1.41
N GLU A 159 -9.75 -6.56 -0.36
CA GLU A 159 -10.12 -6.03 0.94
C GLU A 159 -9.15 -4.96 1.47
N PHE A 160 -7.95 -4.88 0.89
CA PHE A 160 -6.90 -3.93 1.30
C PHE A 160 -6.86 -2.64 0.45
N GLY A 161 -7.47 -2.65 -0.73
CA GLY A 161 -7.47 -1.52 -1.65
C GLY A 161 -7.27 -1.95 -3.11
N TRP A 162 -6.73 -1.06 -3.93
CA TRP A 162 -6.40 -1.36 -5.30
C TRP A 162 -5.25 -2.37 -5.39
N ASN A 163 -5.48 -3.46 -6.08
CA ASN A 163 -4.45 -4.43 -6.45
C ASN A 163 -4.89 -5.28 -7.66
N TYR A 164 -4.13 -6.34 -7.96
CA TYR A 164 -4.42 -7.24 -9.09
C TYR A 164 -5.54 -8.26 -8.82
N GLU A 165 -6.01 -8.41 -7.60
CA GLU A 165 -7.10 -9.30 -7.25
C GLU A 165 -8.43 -8.66 -7.62
N THR A 166 -9.30 -9.42 -8.28
CA THR A 166 -10.62 -8.95 -8.70
C THR A 166 -11.62 -9.30 -7.62
N LEU A 167 -12.02 -8.30 -6.83
CA LEU A 167 -13.14 -8.40 -5.90
C LEU A 167 -14.19 -7.36 -6.24
N PRO A 168 -15.46 -7.61 -5.93
CA PRO A 168 -16.50 -6.60 -6.03
C PRO A 168 -16.13 -5.37 -5.20
N LYS A 169 -16.27 -4.18 -5.77
CA LYS A 169 -15.89 -2.90 -5.12
C LYS A 169 -16.52 -2.69 -3.75
N LYS A 170 -17.73 -3.24 -3.54
CA LYS A 170 -18.51 -3.06 -2.31
C LYS A 170 -18.04 -3.94 -1.15
N GLU A 171 -17.28 -4.98 -1.41
CA GLU A 171 -16.87 -5.96 -0.40
C GLU A 171 -15.50 -5.68 0.20
N GLY A 172 -14.74 -4.77 -0.39
CA GLY A 172 -13.43 -4.40 0.10
C GLY A 172 -13.50 -3.53 1.36
N THR A 173 -12.66 -3.83 2.34
CA THR A 173 -12.54 -2.99 3.55
C THR A 173 -11.76 -1.70 3.30
N MET A 174 -11.12 -1.58 2.15
CA MET A 174 -10.29 -0.42 1.77
C MET A 174 -9.26 -0.03 2.82
N ILE A 175 -8.60 -1.02 3.43
CA ILE A 175 -7.68 -0.81 4.55
C ILE A 175 -6.64 0.27 4.23
N GLN A 176 -6.09 0.30 3.02
CA GLN A 176 -5.08 1.29 2.66
C GLN A 176 -5.63 2.73 2.71
N ALA A 177 -6.76 2.97 2.06
CA ALA A 177 -7.41 4.29 2.06
C ALA A 177 -7.89 4.69 3.46
N LYS A 178 -8.53 3.75 4.19
CA LYS A 178 -8.97 3.98 5.58
C LYS A 178 -7.81 4.31 6.49
N HIS A 179 -6.68 3.62 6.35
CA HIS A 179 -5.50 3.84 7.19
C HIS A 179 -4.91 5.23 6.99
N TYR A 180 -4.72 5.66 5.75
CA TYR A 180 -4.16 6.97 5.46
C TYR A 180 -5.11 8.11 5.84
N LYS A 181 -6.40 7.98 5.57
CA LYS A 181 -7.41 8.95 6.02
C LYS A 181 -7.49 9.02 7.55
N PHE A 182 -7.43 7.86 8.23
CA PHE A 182 -7.41 7.77 9.68
C PHE A 182 -6.19 8.48 10.29
N LEU A 183 -4.98 8.22 9.77
CA LEU A 183 -3.77 8.90 10.22
C LEU A 183 -3.91 10.41 10.07
N PHE A 184 -4.42 10.86 8.94
CA PHE A 184 -4.61 12.28 8.65
C PHE A 184 -5.65 12.91 9.57
N TRP A 185 -6.79 12.21 9.77
CA TRP A 185 -7.84 12.65 10.68
C TRP A 185 -7.35 12.79 12.12
N LYS A 186 -6.54 11.88 12.59
CA LYS A 186 -5.96 11.95 13.95
C LYS A 186 -4.92 13.05 14.08
N GLU A 187 -4.08 13.25 13.08
CA GLU A 187 -2.97 14.21 13.14
C GLU A 187 -3.45 15.65 12.88
N TYR A 188 -4.34 15.83 11.92
CA TYR A 188 -4.76 17.16 11.45
C TYR A 188 -6.20 17.53 11.82
N GLY A 189 -6.97 16.64 12.42
CA GLY A 189 -8.34 16.91 12.90
C GLY A 189 -9.41 16.98 11.81
N PHE A 190 -9.14 16.53 10.59
CA PHE A 190 -10.14 16.47 9.52
C PHE A 190 -9.97 15.25 8.61
N ASN A 191 -11.06 14.83 7.96
CA ASN A 191 -11.10 13.72 7.04
C ASN A 191 -10.84 14.20 5.59
N PRO A 192 -9.63 14.02 5.02
CA PRO A 192 -9.31 14.50 3.67
C PRO A 192 -9.92 13.62 2.58
N PRO A 193 -10.19 14.14 1.38
CA PRO A 193 -10.40 13.31 0.20
C PRO A 193 -9.20 12.42 -0.07
N PHE A 194 -9.47 11.19 -0.50
CA PHE A 194 -8.44 10.21 -0.85
C PHE A 194 -8.63 9.72 -2.28
N PHE A 195 -7.54 9.69 -3.05
CA PHE A 195 -7.55 9.23 -4.43
C PHE A 195 -6.48 8.17 -4.67
N PHE A 196 -6.84 7.14 -5.43
CA PHE A 196 -5.85 6.35 -6.15
C PHE A 196 -5.64 6.97 -7.54
N PHE A 197 -4.38 7.26 -7.89
CA PHE A 197 -3.99 7.62 -9.24
C PHE A 197 -3.28 6.41 -9.85
N VAL A 198 -3.98 5.70 -10.74
CA VAL A 198 -3.52 4.45 -11.33
C VAL A 198 -3.05 4.73 -12.75
N PHE A 199 -1.76 4.54 -13.00
CA PHE A 199 -1.11 4.73 -14.30
C PHE A 199 -0.85 3.38 -14.97
N ASP A 200 -1.11 3.31 -16.28
CA ASP A 200 -0.86 2.10 -17.06
C ASP A 200 0.66 1.90 -17.28
N SER A 201 1.16 0.72 -16.94
CA SER A 201 2.57 0.36 -17.14
C SER A 201 2.91 -0.10 -18.56
N LYS A 202 1.93 -0.15 -19.46
CA LYS A 202 2.09 -0.60 -20.84
C LYS A 202 1.78 0.49 -21.86
N GLU A 203 0.80 1.35 -21.55
CA GLU A 203 0.28 2.34 -22.49
C GLU A 203 0.43 3.76 -21.94
N ILE A 204 1.30 4.52 -22.60
CA ILE A 204 1.62 5.92 -22.23
C ILE A 204 0.37 6.79 -22.40
N GLY A 205 0.16 7.71 -21.46
CA GLY A 205 -0.96 8.65 -21.50
C GLY A 205 -2.29 8.07 -21.01
N LYS A 206 -2.28 6.83 -20.47
CA LYS A 206 -3.45 6.23 -19.83
C LYS A 206 -3.30 6.22 -18.30
N ALA A 207 -4.31 6.75 -17.64
CA ALA A 207 -4.44 6.75 -16.18
C ALA A 207 -5.91 6.75 -15.76
N LYS A 208 -6.17 6.32 -14.51
CA LYS A 208 -7.45 6.49 -13.81
C LYS A 208 -7.23 7.24 -12.50
N MET A 209 -8.15 8.14 -12.18
CA MET A 209 -8.25 8.77 -10.87
C MET A 209 -9.49 8.24 -10.18
N ILE A 210 -9.31 7.60 -9.03
CA ILE A 210 -10.38 6.90 -8.31
C ILE A 210 -10.51 7.55 -6.95
N TYR A 211 -11.62 8.25 -6.73
CA TYR A 211 -11.97 8.78 -5.42
C TYR A 211 -12.54 7.68 -4.52
N ILE A 212 -12.06 7.60 -3.30
CA ILE A 212 -12.55 6.65 -2.30
C ILE A 212 -13.32 7.44 -1.24
N ASP A 213 -14.64 7.26 -1.26
CA ASP A 213 -15.55 7.87 -0.31
C ASP A 213 -15.57 7.08 1.00
N ILE A 214 -15.05 7.68 2.05
CA ILE A 214 -14.98 7.12 3.41
C ILE A 214 -15.32 8.27 4.36
N ASP A 215 -16.39 8.12 5.11
CA ASP A 215 -16.86 9.11 6.07
C ASP A 215 -16.19 8.97 7.46
N GLU A 216 -16.51 9.89 8.37
CA GLU A 216 -15.96 9.85 9.72
C GLU A 216 -16.49 8.67 10.56
N TYR A 217 -17.71 8.19 10.27
CA TYR A 217 -18.23 7.02 10.94
C TYR A 217 -17.42 5.77 10.59
N GLU A 218 -17.10 5.60 9.32
CA GLU A 218 -16.23 4.52 8.87
C GLU A 218 -14.81 4.62 9.44
N LEU A 219 -14.28 5.85 9.63
CA LEU A 219 -12.99 6.05 10.28
C LEU A 219 -13.02 5.65 11.76
N LYS A 220 -14.11 5.93 12.48
CA LYS A 220 -14.29 5.47 13.87
C LYS A 220 -14.40 3.95 13.96
N GLN A 221 -15.10 3.32 13.03
CA GLN A 221 -15.13 1.85 12.93
C GLN A 221 -13.73 1.28 12.63
N TYR A 222 -12.99 1.95 11.75
CA TYR A 222 -11.63 1.55 11.44
C TYR A 222 -10.68 1.70 12.63
N GLU A 223 -10.84 2.74 13.45
CA GLU A 223 -10.10 2.89 14.72
C GLU A 223 -10.33 1.69 15.64
N GLN A 224 -11.58 1.30 15.85
CA GLN A 224 -11.90 0.12 16.67
C GLN A 224 -11.31 -1.18 16.07
N PHE A 225 -11.33 -1.31 14.76
CA PHE A 225 -10.67 -2.42 14.06
C PHE A 225 -9.15 -2.43 14.32
N LEU A 226 -8.48 -1.28 14.27
CA LEU A 226 -7.04 -1.16 14.56
C LEU A 226 -6.72 -1.54 16.02
N LEU A 227 -7.53 -1.09 16.98
CA LEU A 227 -7.37 -1.46 18.39
C LEU A 227 -7.50 -2.96 18.61
N ASN A 228 -8.46 -3.61 17.94
CA ASN A 228 -8.62 -5.06 17.98
C ASN A 228 -7.43 -5.78 17.33
N ALA A 229 -6.93 -5.27 16.20
CA ALA A 229 -5.74 -5.82 15.54
C ALA A 229 -4.49 -5.71 16.41
N LYS A 230 -4.30 -4.56 17.08
CA LYS A 230 -3.21 -4.36 18.04
C LYS A 230 -3.30 -5.33 19.22
N SER A 231 -4.49 -5.49 19.81
CA SER A 231 -4.71 -6.42 20.92
C SER A 231 -4.38 -7.87 20.50
N TYR A 232 -4.78 -8.24 19.27
CA TYR A 232 -4.43 -9.55 18.71
C TYR A 232 -2.92 -9.70 18.49
N LEU A 233 -2.25 -8.67 17.95
CA LEU A 233 -0.79 -8.65 17.76
C LEU A 233 -0.05 -8.88 19.09
N ILE A 234 -0.41 -8.13 20.14
CA ILE A 234 0.19 -8.27 21.48
C ILE A 234 0.02 -9.70 21.99
N LYS A 235 -1.19 -10.25 21.89
CA LYS A 235 -1.46 -11.63 22.30
C LYS A 235 -0.62 -12.67 21.54
N GLN A 236 -0.36 -12.43 20.24
CA GLN A 236 0.49 -13.33 19.46
C GLN A 236 1.97 -13.17 19.81
N LEU A 237 2.41 -11.97 20.14
CA LEU A 237 3.79 -11.74 20.61
C LEU A 237 4.08 -12.49 21.92
N ASP A 238 3.10 -12.55 22.83
CA ASP A 238 3.24 -13.29 24.10
C ASP A 238 3.21 -14.81 23.89
N LYS A 239 2.41 -15.30 22.96
CA LYS A 239 2.26 -16.75 22.68
C LYS A 239 3.29 -17.29 21.68
N GLY A 240 3.88 -16.45 20.89
CA GLY A 240 4.62 -16.77 19.67
C GLY A 240 3.71 -16.88 18.45
N PHE A 241 4.29 -16.55 17.28
CA PHE A 241 3.62 -16.73 16.00
C PHE A 241 3.87 -18.14 15.49
N GLU A 242 2.81 -18.95 15.41
CA GLU A 242 2.94 -20.33 14.97
C GLU A 242 3.32 -20.42 13.50
N PRO A 243 4.28 -21.30 13.13
CA PRO A 243 4.58 -21.59 11.76
C PRO A 243 3.39 -22.32 11.11
N ILE A 244 3.09 -21.96 9.86
CA ILE A 244 2.06 -22.62 9.05
C ILE A 244 2.77 -23.20 7.82
N PRO A 245 3.37 -24.40 7.92
CA PRO A 245 4.06 -25.02 6.80
C PRO A 245 3.06 -25.38 5.70
N ASN A 246 3.35 -24.93 4.49
CA ASN A 246 2.58 -25.23 3.29
C ASN A 246 3.56 -25.51 2.16
N TYR A 247 3.39 -26.63 1.45
CA TYR A 247 4.33 -27.05 0.41
C TYR A 247 4.57 -25.97 -0.64
N GLU A 248 3.50 -25.41 -1.22
CA GLU A 248 3.60 -24.39 -2.27
C GLU A 248 4.22 -23.08 -1.74
N ALA A 249 3.78 -22.64 -0.57
CA ALA A 249 4.30 -21.42 0.06
C ALA A 249 5.75 -21.60 0.55
N CYS A 250 6.11 -22.78 1.06
CA CYS A 250 7.46 -23.05 1.56
C CYS A 250 8.49 -23.11 0.45
N THR A 251 8.17 -23.69 -0.71
CA THR A 251 9.10 -23.79 -1.84
C THR A 251 9.53 -22.43 -2.39
N SER A 252 8.65 -21.43 -2.35
CA SER A 252 8.90 -20.06 -2.79
C SER A 252 9.23 -19.08 -1.65
N CYS A 253 9.28 -19.54 -0.43
CA CYS A 253 9.47 -18.70 0.76
C CYS A 253 10.88 -18.10 0.81
N ALA A 254 10.97 -16.79 1.01
CA ALA A 254 12.25 -16.09 1.14
C ALA A 254 13.10 -16.58 2.34
N TYR A 255 12.49 -17.25 3.30
CA TYR A 255 13.13 -17.78 4.51
C TYR A 255 13.31 -19.30 4.48
N ASN A 256 13.04 -19.95 3.35
CA ASN A 256 13.09 -21.41 3.23
C ASN A 256 14.41 -22.02 3.72
N SER A 257 15.55 -21.42 3.36
CA SER A 257 16.87 -21.91 3.73
C SER A 257 17.16 -21.89 5.24
N LEU A 258 16.47 -21.02 5.98
CA LEU A 258 16.65 -20.84 7.42
C LEU A 258 15.52 -21.47 8.24
N CYS A 259 14.47 -21.97 7.60
CA CYS A 259 13.26 -22.41 8.25
C CYS A 259 13.35 -23.91 8.62
N MET A 260 13.32 -24.22 9.90
CA MET A 260 13.28 -25.61 10.41
C MET A 260 11.88 -26.26 10.28
N PHE A 261 10.83 -25.47 10.02
CA PHE A 261 9.44 -25.91 9.90
C PHE A 261 8.98 -26.07 8.44
N LYS A 262 9.87 -25.85 7.48
CA LYS A 262 9.52 -26.00 6.06
C LYS A 262 9.06 -27.43 5.76
N THR A 263 8.14 -27.54 4.81
CA THR A 263 7.76 -28.83 4.23
C THR A 263 8.14 -28.84 2.75
N ASP A 264 8.78 -29.92 2.33
CA ASP A 264 9.11 -30.27 0.94
C ASP A 264 8.29 -31.47 0.46
N VAL A 265 7.38 -31.95 1.30
CA VAL A 265 6.48 -33.06 0.98
C VAL A 265 5.19 -32.48 0.35
N PRO A 266 4.87 -32.84 -0.91
CA PRO A 266 3.63 -32.41 -1.55
C PRO A 266 2.40 -33.00 -0.83
N PRO A 267 1.30 -32.24 -0.71
CA PRO A 267 0.08 -32.73 -0.08
C PRO A 267 -0.58 -33.84 -0.92
N ILE A 268 -1.17 -34.81 -0.26
CA ILE A 268 -2.07 -35.76 -0.92
C ILE A 268 -3.45 -35.11 -1.07
N ILE A 269 -3.85 -34.85 -2.30
CA ILE A 269 -5.16 -34.28 -2.62
C ILE A 269 -6.14 -35.43 -2.85
N THR A 270 -7.18 -35.51 -2.02
CA THR A 270 -8.26 -36.49 -2.20
C THR A 270 -9.44 -35.80 -2.91
N ILE A 271 -9.73 -36.23 -4.12
CA ILE A 271 -10.92 -35.79 -4.86
C ILE A 271 -11.99 -36.90 -4.67
N LYS A 272 -13.12 -36.49 -4.09
CA LYS A 272 -14.33 -37.36 -4.10
C LYS A 272 -15.12 -37.03 -5.36
N PRO A 273 -15.21 -37.94 -6.32
CA PRO A 273 -16.10 -37.77 -7.47
C PRO A 273 -17.55 -37.70 -6.96
N ASN A 274 -18.36 -36.78 -7.54
CA ASN A 274 -19.79 -36.67 -7.31
C ASN A 274 -20.54 -37.86 -7.88
#